data_318681f2a6b3ebf0ddfe0b647acce9aa
#
_entry.id   318681f2a6b3ebf0ddfe0b647acce9aa
#
_cell.length_a   1.000
_cell.length_b   1.000
_cell.length_c   1.000
_cell.angle_alpha   90.00
_cell.angle_beta   90.00
_cell.angle_gamma   90.00
#
_symmetry.space_group_name_H-M   'P 1'
#
loop_
_entity.id
_entity.type
_entity.pdbx_description
1 polymer ?
#
loop_
_entity_poly.entity_id
_entity_poly.type
_entity_poly.pdbx_seq_one_letter_code
_entity_poly.pdbx_strand_id
1 'polypeptide(L)'
;MNLLGIISTQLVMERSDLLKDGRPRLMKNEFGRATVYLTPKTALILRHGHQPKKHILPHIINHRANLKALKDIGVREIVAVNSAGSLKKSLRPGTVIIPDDFLTLTATPTIFHHSTVHITPQLSEDVREKIIRAAENIHLNVKKNGTYWQTPGPRLETKAEIKMMARFADIVGMTMANEAVVAQELNLPYASVCSIDNYGNGIVAQPLSLDEILDGTRKNADKIIQILHSYLELFY
;
A
#
# COMPACT_ATOMS: atom_id res chain seq x y z
N MET A 1 -19.05 14.56 3.00
CA MET A 1 -18.35 13.94 4.17
C MET A 1 -16.87 13.99 3.90
N ASN A 2 -16.03 14.23 4.91
CA ASN A 2 -14.58 14.23 4.74
C ASN A 2 -14.07 12.82 5.11
N LEU A 3 -13.97 11.92 4.13
CA LEU A 3 -13.60 10.51 4.35
C LEU A 3 -12.18 10.25 3.87
N LEU A 4 -11.37 9.60 4.71
CA LEU A 4 -10.08 9.05 4.34
C LEU A 4 -10.27 7.66 3.71
N GLY A 5 -9.74 7.45 2.51
CA GLY A 5 -9.57 6.13 1.92
C GLY A 5 -8.36 5.42 2.54
N ILE A 6 -8.55 4.20 3.04
CA ILE A 6 -7.44 3.37 3.51
C ILE A 6 -7.43 2.08 2.71
N ILE A 7 -6.26 1.71 2.16
CA ILE A 7 -6.07 0.41 1.52
C ILE A 7 -4.99 -0.35 2.31
N SER A 8 -5.35 -1.51 2.87
CA SER A 8 -4.45 -2.25 3.75
C SER A 8 -4.59 -3.77 3.58
N THR A 9 -3.88 -4.51 4.40
CA THR A 9 -3.99 -5.95 4.54
C THR A 9 -4.79 -6.31 5.78
N GLN A 10 -5.43 -7.48 5.80
CA GLN A 10 -6.13 -7.99 6.97
C GLN A 10 -5.17 -8.10 8.17
N LEU A 11 -3.96 -8.60 7.94
CA LEU A 11 -2.96 -8.84 8.99
C LEU A 11 -2.61 -7.58 9.80
N VAL A 12 -2.58 -6.40 9.15
CA VAL A 12 -2.36 -5.13 9.85
C VAL A 12 -3.64 -4.68 10.55
N MET A 13 -4.79 -4.80 9.88
CA MET A 13 -6.05 -4.27 10.40
C MET A 13 -6.66 -5.08 11.55
N GLU A 14 -6.37 -6.39 11.65
CA GLU A 14 -6.78 -7.22 12.80
C GLU A 14 -6.23 -6.74 14.14
N ARG A 15 -5.12 -5.99 14.12
CA ARG A 15 -4.48 -5.41 15.30
C ARG A 15 -4.97 -3.99 15.61
N SER A 16 -5.87 -3.44 14.79
CA SER A 16 -6.37 -2.08 14.93
C SER A 16 -7.85 -2.04 15.25
N ASP A 17 -8.30 -0.98 15.89
CA ASP A 17 -9.71 -0.66 16.10
C ASP A 17 -10.35 0.07 14.90
N LEU A 18 -9.57 0.41 13.87
CA LEU A 18 -10.04 1.10 12.66
C LEU A 18 -11.15 0.34 11.91
N LEU A 19 -11.25 -0.97 12.13
CA LEU A 19 -12.34 -1.82 11.60
C LEU A 19 -13.46 -2.08 12.61
N LYS A 20 -13.31 -1.73 13.90
CA LYS A 20 -14.21 -2.15 14.98
C LYS A 20 -15.66 -1.75 14.72
N ASP A 21 -15.88 -0.55 14.19
CA ASP A 21 -17.20 -0.03 13.84
C ASP A 21 -17.45 -0.03 12.32
N GLY A 22 -16.55 -0.63 11.57
CA GLY A 22 -16.61 -0.68 10.11
C GLY A 22 -17.72 -1.60 9.61
N ARG A 23 -18.71 -1.04 8.94
CA ARG A 23 -19.78 -1.83 8.29
C ARG A 23 -19.34 -2.22 6.87
N PRO A 24 -19.26 -3.52 6.56
CA PRO A 24 -18.93 -3.96 5.21
C PRO A 24 -20.04 -3.57 4.23
N ARG A 25 -19.67 -2.92 3.14
CA ARG A 25 -20.54 -2.58 2.03
C ARG A 25 -19.97 -3.15 0.74
N LEU A 26 -20.76 -3.99 0.06
CA LEU A 26 -20.40 -4.48 -1.27
C LEU A 26 -20.72 -3.41 -2.30
N MET A 27 -19.66 -2.84 -2.88
CA MET A 27 -19.76 -1.89 -4.00
C MET A 27 -19.65 -2.64 -5.32
N LYS A 28 -20.48 -2.27 -6.28
CA LYS A 28 -20.41 -2.75 -7.67
C LYS A 28 -20.17 -1.57 -8.57
N ASN A 29 -19.24 -1.69 -9.49
CA ASN A 29 -18.95 -0.71 -10.51
C ASN A 29 -18.60 -1.41 -11.83
N GLU A 30 -18.31 -0.64 -12.89
CA GLU A 30 -17.99 -1.14 -14.22
C GLU A 30 -16.78 -2.07 -14.28
N PHE A 31 -15.90 -2.01 -13.27
CA PHE A 31 -14.69 -2.85 -13.20
C PHE A 31 -14.89 -4.11 -12.35
N GLY A 32 -16.01 -4.23 -11.64
CA GLY A 32 -16.30 -5.40 -10.82
C GLY A 32 -16.88 -5.08 -9.44
N ARG A 33 -16.42 -5.81 -8.42
CA ARG A 33 -16.92 -5.70 -7.04
C ARG A 33 -15.77 -5.43 -6.08
N ALA A 34 -16.03 -4.58 -5.09
CA ALA A 34 -15.14 -4.31 -3.98
C ALA A 34 -15.93 -4.30 -2.67
N THR A 35 -15.36 -4.87 -1.60
CA THR A 35 -15.92 -4.73 -0.26
C THR A 35 -15.22 -3.57 0.45
N VAL A 36 -15.98 -2.57 0.85
CA VAL A 36 -15.50 -1.39 1.57
C VAL A 36 -16.06 -1.41 2.99
N TYR A 37 -15.22 -1.23 3.97
CA TYR A 37 -15.62 -1.08 5.38
C TYR A 37 -15.74 0.41 5.69
N LEU A 38 -16.96 0.84 6.03
CA LEU A 38 -17.28 2.25 6.25
C LEU A 38 -17.37 2.55 7.74
N THR A 39 -16.67 3.59 8.16
CA THR A 39 -16.81 4.26 9.45
C THR A 39 -17.23 5.74 9.25
N PRO A 40 -17.48 6.51 10.28
CA PRO A 40 -17.75 7.95 10.13
C PRO A 40 -16.63 8.75 9.49
N LYS A 41 -15.37 8.29 9.61
CA LYS A 41 -14.17 9.00 9.13
C LYS A 41 -13.41 8.27 8.01
N THR A 42 -13.64 6.96 7.81
CA THR A 42 -12.84 6.15 6.89
C THR A 42 -13.67 5.27 5.96
N ALA A 43 -13.11 5.05 4.77
CA ALA A 43 -13.53 4.01 3.84
C ALA A 43 -12.34 3.08 3.60
N LEU A 44 -12.39 1.86 4.15
CA LEU A 44 -11.26 0.94 4.19
C LEU A 44 -11.48 -0.25 3.27
N ILE A 45 -10.46 -0.59 2.49
CA ILE A 45 -10.41 -1.79 1.65
C ILE A 45 -9.28 -2.71 2.12
N LEU A 46 -9.62 -3.98 2.34
CA LEU A 46 -8.66 -5.06 2.51
C LEU A 46 -8.34 -5.64 1.14
N ARG A 47 -7.19 -5.24 0.55
CA ARG A 47 -6.86 -5.56 -0.86
C ARG A 47 -6.75 -7.06 -1.15
N HIS A 48 -6.38 -7.84 -0.15
CA HIS A 48 -6.28 -9.31 -0.25
C HIS A 48 -7.55 -10.05 0.20
N GLY A 49 -8.66 -9.31 0.40
CA GLY A 49 -9.91 -9.84 0.94
C GLY A 49 -9.89 -9.96 2.47
N HIS A 50 -11.04 -10.33 3.02
CA HIS A 50 -11.29 -10.45 4.47
C HIS A 50 -11.38 -11.90 4.95
N GLN A 51 -11.31 -12.87 4.03
CA GLN A 51 -11.41 -14.29 4.35
C GLN A 51 -10.04 -14.95 4.25
N PRO A 52 -9.43 -15.41 5.36
CA PRO A 52 -8.10 -16.02 5.32
C PRO A 52 -7.99 -17.20 4.34
N LYS A 53 -9.08 -17.99 4.20
CA LYS A 53 -9.14 -19.13 3.27
C LYS A 53 -9.33 -18.74 1.80
N LYS A 54 -9.63 -17.47 1.51
CA LYS A 54 -9.85 -16.93 0.15
C LYS A 54 -8.97 -15.70 -0.07
N HIS A 55 -7.70 -15.81 0.27
CA HIS A 55 -6.74 -14.74 0.07
C HIS A 55 -6.58 -14.42 -1.41
N ILE A 56 -6.77 -13.14 -1.76
CA ILE A 56 -6.60 -12.64 -3.12
C ILE A 56 -5.11 -12.38 -3.35
N LEU A 57 -4.50 -13.13 -4.25
CA LEU A 57 -3.08 -12.98 -4.57
C LEU A 57 -2.78 -11.65 -5.27
N PRO A 58 -1.57 -11.08 -5.14
CA PRO A 58 -1.24 -9.74 -5.65
C PRO A 58 -1.59 -9.53 -7.11
N HIS A 59 -1.26 -10.48 -7.99
CA HIS A 59 -1.44 -10.40 -9.43
C HIS A 59 -2.89 -10.49 -9.91
N ILE A 60 -3.83 -10.87 -9.03
CA ILE A 60 -5.27 -10.97 -9.35
C ILE A 60 -6.13 -9.97 -8.57
N ILE A 61 -5.50 -9.04 -7.83
CA ILE A 61 -6.24 -7.96 -7.17
C ILE A 61 -6.91 -7.07 -8.23
N ASN A 62 -8.20 -6.83 -8.06
CA ASN A 62 -8.92 -5.91 -8.92
C ASN A 62 -8.76 -4.46 -8.43
N HIS A 63 -7.58 -3.88 -8.71
CA HIS A 63 -7.26 -2.50 -8.30
C HIS A 63 -8.26 -1.49 -8.86
N ARG A 64 -8.75 -1.66 -10.11
CA ARG A 64 -9.74 -0.78 -10.72
C ARG A 64 -11.05 -0.75 -9.93
N ALA A 65 -11.60 -1.91 -9.60
CA ALA A 65 -12.84 -1.99 -8.83
C ALA A 65 -12.67 -1.41 -7.42
N ASN A 66 -11.51 -1.65 -6.78
CA ASN A 66 -11.22 -1.15 -5.44
C ASN A 66 -11.13 0.38 -5.42
N LEU A 67 -10.30 0.97 -6.28
CA LEU A 67 -10.09 2.42 -6.32
C LEU A 67 -11.37 3.17 -6.78
N LYS A 68 -12.09 2.60 -7.78
CA LYS A 68 -13.38 3.16 -8.22
C LYS A 68 -14.42 3.15 -7.10
N ALA A 69 -14.46 2.10 -6.28
CA ALA A 69 -15.38 2.06 -5.14
C ALA A 69 -15.08 3.16 -4.11
N LEU A 70 -13.81 3.45 -3.82
CA LEU A 70 -13.41 4.56 -2.96
C LEU A 70 -13.79 5.92 -3.58
N LYS A 71 -13.58 6.09 -4.90
CA LYS A 71 -14.00 7.29 -5.63
C LYS A 71 -15.50 7.53 -5.54
N ASP A 72 -16.30 6.47 -5.76
CA ASP A 72 -17.77 6.56 -5.76
C ASP A 72 -18.35 6.84 -4.37
N ILE A 73 -17.66 6.42 -3.32
CA ILE A 73 -18.02 6.76 -1.92
C ILE A 73 -17.69 8.22 -1.60
N GLY A 74 -16.77 8.85 -2.36
CA GLY A 74 -16.38 10.24 -2.18
C GLY A 74 -15.26 10.42 -1.16
N VAL A 75 -14.28 9.48 -1.10
CA VAL A 75 -13.08 9.71 -0.30
C VAL A 75 -12.30 10.90 -0.85
N ARG A 76 -11.67 11.65 0.04
CA ARG A 76 -10.89 12.84 -0.32
C ARG A 76 -9.50 12.48 -0.85
N GLU A 77 -8.85 11.53 -0.21
CA GLU A 77 -7.50 11.08 -0.47
C GLU A 77 -7.31 9.65 0.04
N ILE A 78 -6.24 8.98 -0.37
CA ILE A 78 -5.96 7.59 -0.03
C ILE A 78 -4.60 7.49 0.65
N VAL A 79 -4.59 6.87 1.83
CA VAL A 79 -3.38 6.36 2.49
C VAL A 79 -3.37 4.84 2.35
N ALA A 80 -2.41 4.33 1.59
CA ALA A 80 -2.23 2.88 1.47
C ALA A 80 -1.17 2.38 2.45
N VAL A 81 -1.32 1.14 2.88
CA VAL A 81 -0.35 0.42 3.71
C VAL A 81 0.20 -0.75 2.91
N ASN A 82 1.50 -0.79 2.70
CA ASN A 82 2.14 -1.84 1.91
C ASN A 82 3.29 -2.50 2.70
N SER A 83 3.34 -3.83 2.65
CA SER A 83 4.52 -4.61 3.04
C SER A 83 5.54 -4.59 1.91
N ALA A 84 6.81 -4.45 2.23
CA ALA A 84 7.90 -4.38 1.26
C ALA A 84 9.16 -5.11 1.76
N GLY A 85 9.91 -5.64 0.80
CA GLY A 85 11.26 -6.14 1.01
C GLY A 85 12.30 -5.05 0.78
N SER A 86 13.34 -5.01 1.61
CA SER A 86 14.45 -4.08 1.42
C SER A 86 15.40 -4.53 0.31
N LEU A 87 15.77 -3.60 -0.54
CA LEU A 87 16.82 -3.77 -1.57
C LEU A 87 18.20 -3.27 -1.11
N LYS A 88 18.31 -2.75 0.11
CA LYS A 88 19.55 -2.16 0.67
C LYS A 88 19.86 -2.75 2.05
N LYS A 89 21.10 -3.16 2.29
CA LYS A 89 21.54 -3.61 3.64
C LYS A 89 21.35 -2.56 4.73
N SER A 90 21.50 -1.28 4.38
CA SER A 90 21.33 -0.15 5.30
C SER A 90 19.88 0.08 5.71
N LEU A 91 18.93 -0.39 4.92
CA LEU A 91 17.50 -0.22 5.15
C LEU A 91 16.93 -1.49 5.80
N ARG A 92 17.01 -1.56 7.11
CA ARG A 92 16.76 -2.79 7.89
C ARG A 92 15.25 -3.10 8.00
N PRO A 93 14.86 -4.39 8.07
CA PRO A 93 13.52 -4.77 8.51
C PRO A 93 13.17 -4.09 9.84
N GLY A 94 11.91 -3.70 9.98
CA GLY A 94 11.43 -2.86 11.08
C GLY A 94 11.43 -1.36 10.79
N THR A 95 12.04 -0.92 9.69
CA THR A 95 11.95 0.46 9.21
C THR A 95 10.60 0.72 8.55
N VAL A 96 10.03 1.90 8.79
CA VAL A 96 8.90 2.43 8.03
C VAL A 96 9.44 3.44 7.02
N ILE A 97 8.99 3.34 5.77
CA ILE A 97 9.36 4.23 4.68
C ILE A 97 8.12 4.80 3.99
N ILE A 98 8.19 6.06 3.61
CA ILE A 98 7.15 6.76 2.84
C ILE A 98 7.74 7.05 1.46
N PRO A 99 7.48 6.20 0.45
CA PRO A 99 8.05 6.37 -0.88
C PRO A 99 7.65 7.70 -1.51
N ASP A 100 8.55 8.28 -2.28
CA ASP A 100 8.31 9.48 -3.09
C ASP A 100 8.19 9.16 -4.59
N ASP A 101 8.64 7.98 -5.01
CA ASP A 101 8.53 7.54 -6.39
C ASP A 101 8.41 6.02 -6.49
N PHE A 102 8.07 5.53 -7.68
CA PHE A 102 7.99 4.11 -7.95
C PHE A 102 8.43 3.75 -9.36
N LEU A 103 8.83 2.50 -9.52
CA LEU A 103 9.24 1.92 -10.79
C LEU A 103 8.51 0.58 -10.99
N THR A 104 7.98 0.35 -12.18
CA THR A 104 7.44 -0.94 -12.61
C THR A 104 7.79 -1.19 -14.07
N LEU A 105 8.16 -2.43 -14.40
CA LEU A 105 8.42 -2.88 -15.77
C LEU A 105 7.31 -3.82 -16.27
N THR A 106 6.24 -3.97 -15.49
CA THR A 106 5.08 -4.79 -15.86
C THR A 106 3.90 -3.91 -16.23
N ALA A 107 2.97 -4.46 -17.00
CA ALA A 107 1.74 -3.76 -17.35
C ALA A 107 0.98 -3.37 -16.07
N THR A 108 0.59 -2.10 -15.99
CA THR A 108 -0.28 -1.57 -14.94
C THR A 108 -1.75 -1.58 -15.38
N PRO A 109 -2.69 -1.80 -14.47
CA PRO A 109 -4.10 -1.67 -14.79
C PRO A 109 -4.44 -0.21 -15.16
N THR A 110 -5.38 -0.02 -16.07
CA THR A 110 -5.91 1.29 -16.45
C THR A 110 -7.44 1.27 -16.46
N ILE A 111 -8.07 2.40 -16.16
CA ILE A 111 -9.52 2.58 -16.30
C ILE A 111 -9.93 2.96 -17.72
N PHE A 112 -8.99 3.34 -18.56
CA PHE A 112 -9.24 3.78 -19.93
C PHE A 112 -9.21 2.59 -20.89
N HIS A 113 -10.36 2.24 -21.47
CA HIS A 113 -10.49 1.13 -22.42
C HIS A 113 -10.55 1.57 -23.89
N HIS A 114 -11.04 2.81 -24.13
CA HIS A 114 -11.33 3.30 -25.47
C HIS A 114 -10.88 4.74 -25.69
N SER A 115 -10.17 5.31 -24.74
CA SER A 115 -9.69 6.70 -24.78
C SER A 115 -8.18 6.75 -24.70
N THR A 116 -7.54 7.52 -25.58
CA THR A 116 -6.12 7.80 -25.49
C THR A 116 -5.91 8.88 -24.42
N VAL A 117 -5.58 8.44 -23.21
CA VAL A 117 -5.25 9.32 -22.09
C VAL A 117 -3.84 8.99 -21.61
N HIS A 118 -2.98 9.98 -21.59
CA HIS A 118 -1.62 9.84 -21.09
C HIS A 118 -1.48 10.61 -19.78
N ILE A 119 -1.25 9.89 -18.69
CA ILE A 119 -0.87 10.46 -17.42
C ILE A 119 0.62 10.25 -17.18
N THR A 120 1.25 11.14 -16.41
CA THR A 120 2.55 10.88 -15.79
C THR A 120 2.29 10.47 -14.34
N PRO A 121 2.41 9.17 -14.00
CA PRO A 121 2.07 8.72 -12.65
C PRO A 121 3.01 9.31 -11.61
N GLN A 122 2.43 9.75 -10.50
CA GLN A 122 3.17 10.28 -9.34
C GLN A 122 2.40 10.03 -8.04
N LEU A 123 3.10 9.97 -6.93
CA LEU A 123 2.50 9.95 -5.61
C LEU A 123 2.09 11.38 -5.21
N SER A 124 1.02 11.52 -4.42
CA SER A 124 0.57 12.83 -3.94
C SER A 124 1.50 13.34 -2.86
N GLU A 125 2.21 14.43 -3.13
CA GLU A 125 3.11 15.06 -2.15
C GLU A 125 2.36 15.55 -0.93
N ASP A 126 1.17 16.16 -1.11
CA ASP A 126 0.33 16.59 0.02
C ASP A 126 -0.03 15.44 0.97
N VAL A 127 -0.41 14.28 0.43
CA VAL A 127 -0.72 13.09 1.26
C VAL A 127 0.55 12.53 1.90
N ARG A 128 1.68 12.52 1.18
CA ARG A 128 2.99 12.09 1.73
C ARG A 128 3.40 12.96 2.92
N GLU A 129 3.35 14.28 2.77
CA GLU A 129 3.68 15.22 3.84
C GLU A 129 2.79 15.02 5.07
N LYS A 130 1.49 14.79 4.88
CA LYS A 130 0.57 14.48 5.98
C LYS A 130 0.94 13.18 6.69
N ILE A 131 1.34 12.12 5.97
CA ILE A 131 1.81 10.86 6.58
C ILE A 131 3.10 11.12 7.39
N ILE A 132 4.03 11.91 6.85
CA ILE A 132 5.28 12.28 7.54
C ILE A 132 4.97 13.04 8.83
N ARG A 133 4.10 14.05 8.74
CA ARG A 133 3.68 14.82 9.93
C ARG A 133 2.97 13.96 10.97
N ALA A 134 2.14 12.99 10.55
CA ALA A 134 1.51 12.05 11.46
C ALA A 134 2.53 11.16 12.18
N ALA A 135 3.59 10.72 11.48
CA ALA A 135 4.68 9.97 12.10
C ALA A 135 5.50 10.84 13.07
N GLU A 136 5.79 12.08 12.72
CA GLU A 136 6.50 13.05 13.57
C GLU A 136 5.72 13.37 14.84
N ASN A 137 4.40 13.55 14.73
CA ASN A 137 3.52 13.83 15.87
C ASN A 137 3.58 12.76 16.97
N ILE A 138 3.82 11.49 16.59
CA ILE A 138 4.00 10.37 17.52
C ILE A 138 5.47 10.02 17.76
N HIS A 139 6.40 10.89 17.40
CA HIS A 139 7.85 10.71 17.54
C HIS A 139 8.38 9.42 16.89
N LEU A 140 7.72 8.91 15.85
CA LEU A 140 8.15 7.75 15.09
C LEU A 140 9.10 8.15 13.96
N ASN A 141 10.34 7.64 14.02
CA ASN A 141 11.31 7.87 12.96
C ASN A 141 10.96 7.05 11.72
N VAL A 142 10.74 7.73 10.60
CA VAL A 142 10.44 7.13 9.29
C VAL A 142 11.43 7.61 8.24
N LYS A 143 11.71 6.76 7.25
CA LYS A 143 12.44 7.18 6.05
C LYS A 143 11.46 7.92 5.13
N LYS A 144 11.70 9.22 4.90
CA LYS A 144 10.75 10.14 4.24
C LYS A 144 10.71 10.02 2.72
N ASN A 145 11.64 9.30 2.11
CA ASN A 145 11.73 9.08 0.66
C ASN A 145 12.40 7.76 0.32
N GLY A 146 12.19 7.32 -0.90
CA GLY A 146 12.77 6.13 -1.51
C GLY A 146 11.90 5.60 -2.63
N THR A 147 12.55 4.98 -3.60
CA THR A 147 11.88 4.42 -4.77
C THR A 147 11.36 3.01 -4.47
N TYR A 148 10.07 2.81 -4.75
CA TYR A 148 9.42 1.50 -4.66
C TYR A 148 9.46 0.80 -6.02
N TRP A 149 10.03 -0.40 -6.08
CA TRP A 149 9.95 -1.26 -7.26
C TRP A 149 8.77 -2.21 -7.14
N GLN A 150 7.89 -2.25 -8.14
CA GLN A 150 6.79 -3.20 -8.17
C GLN A 150 7.08 -4.39 -9.06
N THR A 151 6.82 -5.59 -8.53
CA THR A 151 6.76 -6.86 -9.25
C THR A 151 5.33 -7.40 -9.27
N PRO A 152 4.98 -8.29 -10.22
CA PRO A 152 3.61 -8.80 -10.31
C PRO A 152 3.27 -9.79 -9.19
N GLY A 153 4.26 -10.48 -8.59
CA GLY A 153 3.99 -11.62 -7.72
C GLY A 153 3.36 -12.81 -8.49
N PRO A 154 2.85 -13.84 -7.83
CA PRO A 154 2.92 -14.09 -6.37
C PRO A 154 4.26 -14.66 -5.92
N ARG A 155 5.16 -15.07 -6.86
CA ARG A 155 6.50 -15.53 -6.52
C ARG A 155 7.37 -14.38 -6.02
N LEU A 156 8.29 -14.70 -5.15
CA LEU A 156 9.35 -13.78 -4.74
C LEU A 156 10.42 -13.69 -5.84
N GLU A 157 11.18 -12.63 -5.79
CA GLU A 157 12.22 -12.29 -6.76
C GLU A 157 13.45 -13.19 -6.60
N THR A 158 14.09 -13.51 -7.73
CA THR A 158 15.39 -14.18 -7.72
C THR A 158 16.49 -13.25 -7.21
N LYS A 159 17.62 -13.82 -6.79
CA LYS A 159 18.81 -13.03 -6.40
C LYS A 159 19.30 -12.10 -7.51
N ALA A 160 19.20 -12.53 -8.78
CA ALA A 160 19.60 -11.72 -9.93
C ALA A 160 18.65 -10.53 -10.14
N GLU A 161 17.33 -10.74 -10.01
CA GLU A 161 16.32 -9.68 -10.05
C GLU A 161 16.57 -8.67 -8.93
N ILE A 162 16.74 -9.12 -7.69
CA ILE A 162 17.04 -8.25 -6.53
C ILE A 162 18.34 -7.45 -6.77
N LYS A 163 19.40 -8.07 -7.26
CA LYS A 163 20.65 -7.38 -7.57
C LYS A 163 20.49 -6.28 -8.63
N MET A 164 19.63 -6.51 -9.62
CA MET A 164 19.29 -5.51 -10.63
C MET A 164 18.47 -4.37 -10.01
N MET A 165 17.39 -4.69 -9.33
CA MET A 165 16.46 -3.72 -8.71
C MET A 165 17.17 -2.83 -7.69
N ALA A 166 18.09 -3.39 -6.91
CA ALA A 166 18.87 -2.67 -5.91
C ALA A 166 19.74 -1.52 -6.47
N ARG A 167 19.93 -1.44 -7.79
CA ARG A 167 20.62 -0.32 -8.44
C ARG A 167 19.73 0.89 -8.64
N PHE A 168 18.40 0.71 -8.70
CA PHE A 168 17.45 1.72 -9.12
C PHE A 168 16.37 2.01 -8.07
N ALA A 169 16.19 1.13 -7.08
CA ALA A 169 15.16 1.27 -6.07
C ALA A 169 15.67 0.91 -4.66
N ASP A 170 14.89 1.26 -3.66
CA ASP A 170 15.18 1.04 -2.24
C ASP A 170 14.43 -0.14 -1.65
N ILE A 171 13.18 -0.33 -2.09
CA ILE A 171 12.28 -1.39 -1.62
C ILE A 171 11.55 -2.06 -2.79
N VAL A 172 11.07 -3.27 -2.58
CA VAL A 172 10.30 -4.04 -3.56
C VAL A 172 9.00 -4.56 -2.94
N GLY A 173 7.94 -4.54 -3.72
CA GLY A 173 6.64 -5.10 -3.36
C GLY A 173 5.75 -5.32 -4.59
N MET A 174 4.46 -5.61 -4.37
CA MET A 174 3.63 -6.19 -5.44
C MET A 174 2.34 -5.41 -5.77
N THR A 175 2.06 -4.27 -5.09
CA THR A 175 0.70 -3.68 -5.18
C THR A 175 0.66 -2.16 -5.33
N MET A 176 1.62 -1.41 -4.79
CA MET A 176 1.56 0.05 -4.66
C MET A 176 1.46 0.78 -6.00
N ALA A 177 2.30 0.43 -6.98
CA ALA A 177 2.31 1.14 -8.27
C ALA A 177 0.99 0.99 -9.03
N ASN A 178 0.37 -0.20 -8.97
CA ASN A 178 -0.94 -0.43 -9.58
C ASN A 178 -2.03 0.42 -8.94
N GLU A 179 -1.99 0.58 -7.61
CA GLU A 179 -2.92 1.44 -6.89
C GLU A 179 -2.68 2.91 -7.24
N ALA A 180 -1.43 3.37 -7.23
CA ALA A 180 -1.06 4.75 -7.54
C ALA A 180 -1.49 5.17 -8.95
N VAL A 181 -1.24 4.32 -9.96
CA VAL A 181 -1.66 4.60 -11.35
C VAL A 181 -3.18 4.74 -11.45
N VAL A 182 -3.93 3.76 -10.93
CA VAL A 182 -5.40 3.80 -10.99
C VAL A 182 -5.97 4.96 -10.15
N ALA A 183 -5.40 5.26 -9.00
CA ALA A 183 -5.82 6.39 -8.17
C ALA A 183 -5.66 7.71 -8.93
N GLN A 184 -4.52 7.91 -9.61
CA GLN A 184 -4.28 9.11 -10.38
C GLN A 184 -5.22 9.23 -11.60
N GLU A 185 -5.48 8.14 -12.31
CA GLU A 185 -6.46 8.12 -13.40
C GLU A 185 -7.88 8.48 -12.92
N LEU A 186 -8.21 8.17 -11.66
CA LEU A 186 -9.47 8.53 -11.00
C LEU A 186 -9.44 9.94 -10.36
N ASN A 187 -8.34 10.68 -10.48
CA ASN A 187 -8.13 11.95 -9.76
C ASN A 187 -8.34 11.79 -8.24
N LEU A 188 -7.73 10.78 -7.65
CA LEU A 188 -7.66 10.53 -6.22
C LEU A 188 -6.23 10.71 -5.73
N PRO A 189 -5.93 11.73 -4.90
CA PRO A 189 -4.64 11.84 -4.24
C PRO A 189 -4.30 10.54 -3.49
N TYR A 190 -3.11 9.99 -3.74
CA TYR A 190 -2.68 8.70 -3.20
C TYR A 190 -1.24 8.78 -2.74
N ALA A 191 -0.98 8.28 -1.54
CA ALA A 191 0.36 7.96 -1.08
C ALA A 191 0.35 6.68 -0.24
N SER A 192 1.53 6.14 0.01
CA SER A 192 1.69 4.90 0.76
C SER A 192 2.65 5.07 1.93
N VAL A 193 2.33 4.39 3.03
CA VAL A 193 3.26 4.06 4.09
C VAL A 193 3.64 2.59 3.96
N CYS A 194 4.95 2.33 3.79
CA CYS A 194 5.47 0.98 3.61
C CYS A 194 6.21 0.52 4.86
N SER A 195 5.91 -0.69 5.35
CA SER A 195 6.74 -1.38 6.31
C SER A 195 7.78 -2.23 5.59
N ILE A 196 9.02 -2.17 6.05
CA ILE A 196 10.07 -3.08 5.58
C ILE A 196 10.03 -4.30 6.48
N ASP A 197 9.51 -5.39 5.94
CA ASP A 197 9.21 -6.60 6.71
C ASP A 197 10.31 -7.65 6.61
N ASN A 198 11.09 -7.61 5.52
CA ASN A 198 12.20 -8.53 5.25
C ASN A 198 13.27 -7.85 4.38
N TYR A 199 14.40 -8.50 4.23
CA TYR A 199 15.33 -8.21 3.14
C TYR A 199 14.91 -8.94 1.87
N GLY A 200 15.14 -8.33 0.70
CA GLY A 200 15.02 -9.01 -0.58
C GLY A 200 16.00 -10.19 -0.68
N ASN A 201 15.64 -11.20 -1.48
CA ASN A 201 16.41 -12.43 -1.63
C ASN A 201 17.87 -12.16 -2.04
N GLY A 202 18.82 -12.57 -1.21
CA GLY A 202 20.25 -12.42 -1.45
C GLY A 202 20.87 -11.07 -1.03
N ILE A 203 20.11 -10.17 -0.40
CA ILE A 203 20.66 -8.96 0.26
C ILE A 203 21.48 -9.35 1.50
N VAL A 204 21.02 -10.34 2.24
CA VAL A 204 21.73 -10.99 3.34
C VAL A 204 21.92 -12.48 3.05
N ALA A 205 22.79 -13.14 3.83
CA ALA A 205 23.09 -14.56 3.62
C ALA A 205 21.93 -15.49 3.99
N GLN A 206 21.08 -15.08 4.92
CA GLN A 206 19.94 -15.88 5.36
C GLN A 206 18.92 -16.04 4.22
N PRO A 207 18.39 -17.26 3.99
CA PRO A 207 17.31 -17.47 3.03
C PRO A 207 16.04 -16.73 3.44
N LEU A 208 15.38 -16.10 2.48
CA LEU A 208 14.08 -15.49 2.67
C LEU A 208 13.00 -16.57 2.78
N SER A 209 12.12 -16.46 3.80
CA SER A 209 10.96 -17.33 3.99
C SER A 209 9.67 -16.53 4.09
N LEU A 210 8.52 -17.19 3.82
CA LEU A 210 7.21 -16.57 3.98
C LEU A 210 6.93 -16.24 5.46
N ASP A 211 7.35 -17.10 6.38
CA ASP A 211 7.17 -16.88 7.82
C ASP A 211 7.91 -15.62 8.29
N GLU A 212 9.15 -15.39 7.80
CA GLU A 212 9.91 -14.17 8.09
C GLU A 212 9.16 -12.90 7.63
N ILE A 213 8.57 -12.95 6.43
CA ILE A 213 7.77 -11.83 5.89
C ILE A 213 6.55 -11.56 6.78
N LEU A 214 5.79 -12.60 7.12
CA LEU A 214 4.58 -12.48 7.95
C LEU A 214 4.90 -11.97 9.36
N ASP A 215 5.99 -12.45 9.95
CA ASP A 215 6.45 -12.00 11.27
C ASP A 215 6.95 -10.56 11.23
N GLY A 216 7.62 -10.16 10.16
CA GLY A 216 8.02 -8.77 9.92
C GLY A 216 6.79 -7.85 9.85
N THR A 217 5.79 -8.23 9.06
CA THR A 217 4.53 -7.47 8.94
C THR A 217 3.83 -7.34 10.30
N ARG A 218 3.73 -8.43 11.09
CA ARG A 218 3.12 -8.39 12.43
C ARG A 218 3.85 -7.44 13.38
N LYS A 219 5.18 -7.49 13.39
CA LYS A 219 6.03 -6.64 14.25
C LYS A 219 5.91 -5.15 13.88
N ASN A 220 5.70 -4.85 12.60
CA ASN A 220 5.58 -3.47 12.12
C ASN A 220 4.15 -2.93 12.17
N ALA A 221 3.14 -3.79 12.32
CA ALA A 221 1.73 -3.39 12.28
C ALA A 221 1.39 -2.28 13.27
N ASP A 222 1.88 -2.36 14.50
CA ASP A 222 1.59 -1.37 15.56
C ASP A 222 2.10 0.04 15.18
N LYS A 223 3.27 0.13 14.55
CA LYS A 223 3.82 1.41 14.05
C LYS A 223 2.93 2.03 12.98
N ILE A 224 2.49 1.19 12.04
CA ILE A 224 1.61 1.63 10.93
C ILE A 224 0.26 2.09 11.48
N ILE A 225 -0.32 1.34 12.42
CA ILE A 225 -1.59 1.68 13.06
C ILE A 225 -1.50 3.01 13.81
N GLN A 226 -0.41 3.25 14.56
CA GLN A 226 -0.17 4.51 15.24
C GLN A 226 -0.09 5.69 14.26
N ILE A 227 0.58 5.54 13.11
CA ILE A 227 0.61 6.56 12.05
C ILE A 227 -0.81 6.84 11.53
N LEU A 228 -1.60 5.81 11.26
CA LEU A 228 -2.97 5.98 10.76
C LEU A 228 -3.88 6.68 11.78
N HIS A 229 -3.77 6.36 13.07
CA HIS A 229 -4.49 7.07 14.13
C HIS A 229 -4.10 8.53 14.21
N SER A 230 -2.78 8.82 14.25
CA SER A 230 -2.28 10.19 14.26
C SER A 230 -2.71 10.96 13.00
N TYR A 231 -2.73 10.31 11.84
CA TYR A 231 -3.23 10.92 10.60
C TYR A 231 -4.71 11.31 10.72
N LEU A 232 -5.55 10.42 11.26
CA LEU A 232 -6.98 10.69 11.45
C LEU A 232 -7.23 11.77 12.51
N GLU A 233 -6.42 11.83 13.55
CA GLU A 233 -6.50 12.86 14.59
C GLU A 233 -6.15 14.25 14.06
N LEU A 234 -5.10 14.34 13.22
CA LEU A 234 -4.61 15.62 12.73
C LEU A 234 -5.43 16.18 11.55
N PHE A 235 -6.05 15.33 10.72
CA PHE A 235 -6.61 15.76 9.43
C PHE A 235 -8.09 15.42 9.22
N TYR A 236 -8.70 14.61 10.13
CA TYR A 236 -10.09 14.15 10.06
C TYR A 236 -10.78 14.17 11.42
#